data_216a036d4ebf034cedf42ffcf65bf72b
#
_entry.id   216a036d4ebf034cedf42ffcf65bf72b
#
_cell.length_a   1.000
_cell.length_b   1.000
_cell.length_c   1.000
_cell.angle_alpha   90.00
_cell.angle_beta   90.00
_cell.angle_gamma   90.00
#
_symmetry.space_group_name_H-M   'P 1'
#
loop_
_entity.id
_entity.type
_entity.pdbx_description
1 polymer ?
#
loop_
_entity_poly.entity_id
_entity_poly.type
_entity_poly.pdbx_seq_one_letter_code
_entity_poly.pdbx_strand_id
1 'polypeptide(L)' 'MKLRPIQRSRLYESAVDQIRSLILAEDYKPGDRLPPERELAEQLSVGRPSVREALRILGAMGLIEIRAGNGTYV' A
#
# COMPACT_ATOMS: atom_id res chain seq x y z
N MET A 1 19.47 23.28 18.62
CA MET A 1 19.01 21.93 18.22
C MET A 1 18.35 22.00 16.85
N LYS A 2 18.73 21.11 15.97
CA LYS A 2 18.16 21.06 14.63
C LYS A 2 17.05 20.03 14.58
N LEU A 3 15.91 20.43 14.08
CA LEU A 3 14.82 19.52 13.83
C LEU A 3 15.03 18.85 12.47
N ARG A 4 14.72 17.57 12.40
CA ARG A 4 14.75 16.85 11.14
C ARG A 4 13.37 16.82 10.54
N PRO A 5 13.25 17.04 9.24
CA PRO A 5 11.96 16.86 8.59
C PRO A 5 11.46 15.43 8.75
N ILE A 6 10.18 15.29 8.95
CA ILE A 6 9.56 13.97 8.97
C ILE A 6 9.65 13.41 7.54
N GLN A 7 10.24 12.24 7.43
CA GLN A 7 10.42 11.62 6.12
C GLN A 7 9.19 10.82 5.75
N ARG A 8 8.35 11.39 4.92
CA ARG A 8 7.18 10.70 4.39
C ARG A 8 7.55 9.42 3.65
N SER A 9 8.73 9.42 3.03
CA SER A 9 9.22 8.25 2.32
C SER A 9 9.26 7.00 3.20
N ARG A 10 9.57 7.13 4.47
CA ARG A 10 9.60 5.99 5.39
C ARG A 10 8.23 5.40 5.65
N LEU A 11 7.21 6.26 5.69
CA LEU A 11 5.85 5.78 5.92
C LEU A 11 5.35 4.95 4.75
N TYR A 12 5.49 5.46 3.53
CA TYR A 12 5.00 4.70 2.39
C TYR A 12 5.90 3.52 2.05
N GLU A 13 7.21 3.60 2.32
CA GLU A 13 8.09 2.45 2.14
C GLU A 13 7.71 1.31 3.08
N SER A 14 7.44 1.63 4.34
CA SER A 14 6.95 0.64 5.30
C SER A 14 5.61 0.08 4.87
N ALA A 15 4.72 0.93 4.35
CA ALA A 15 3.42 0.48 3.86
C ALA A 15 3.58 -0.43 2.64
N VAL A 16 4.50 -0.10 1.73
CA VAL A 16 4.80 -0.96 0.57
C VAL A 16 5.22 -2.35 1.05
N ASP A 17 6.16 -2.40 2.00
CA ASP A 17 6.68 -3.67 2.50
C ASP A 17 5.59 -4.48 3.19
N GLN A 18 4.75 -3.84 4.00
CA GLN A 18 3.70 -4.52 4.72
C GLN A 18 2.58 -5.02 3.80
N ILE A 19 2.20 -4.23 2.81
CA ILE A 19 1.18 -4.67 1.84
C ILE A 19 1.72 -5.82 1.01
N ARG A 20 2.97 -5.73 0.60
CA ARG A 20 3.62 -6.82 -0.14
C ARG A 20 3.66 -8.10 0.70
N SER A 21 3.99 -7.99 1.97
CA SER A 21 3.99 -9.13 2.89
C SER A 21 2.59 -9.70 3.08
N LEU A 22 1.58 -8.84 3.16
CA LEU A 22 0.19 -9.26 3.25
C LEU A 22 -0.20 -10.09 2.04
N ILE A 23 0.15 -9.63 0.86
CA ILE A 23 -0.17 -10.35 -0.38
C ILE A 23 0.43 -11.76 -0.34
N LEU A 24 1.69 -11.85 0.10
CA LEU A 24 2.37 -13.15 0.15
C LEU A 24 1.82 -14.04 1.27
N ALA A 25 1.54 -13.46 2.44
CA ALA A 25 1.10 -14.22 3.61
C ALA A 25 -0.33 -14.73 3.47
N GLU A 26 -1.20 -13.97 2.82
CA GLU A 26 -2.61 -14.33 2.64
C GLU A 26 -2.83 -15.17 1.38
N ASP A 27 -1.77 -15.53 0.70
CA ASP A 27 -1.83 -16.38 -0.49
C ASP A 27 -2.74 -15.80 -1.57
N TYR A 28 -2.63 -14.50 -1.80
CA TYR A 28 -3.36 -13.84 -2.88
C TYR A 28 -2.90 -14.36 -4.24
N LYS A 29 -3.84 -14.54 -5.14
CA LYS A 29 -3.56 -14.99 -6.49
C LYS A 29 -3.79 -13.86 -7.48
N PRO A 30 -3.19 -13.94 -8.67
CA PRO A 30 -3.48 -12.95 -9.70
C PRO A 30 -4.98 -12.82 -9.92
N GLY A 31 -5.46 -11.58 -9.94
CA GLY A 31 -6.88 -11.28 -10.10
C GLY A 31 -7.63 -11.08 -8.79
N ASP A 32 -7.05 -11.47 -7.66
CA ASP A 32 -7.69 -11.28 -6.36
C ASP A 32 -7.71 -9.79 -5.99
N ARG A 33 -8.78 -9.37 -5.37
CA ARG A 33 -8.96 -7.99 -4.93
C ARG A 33 -8.34 -7.78 -3.56
N LEU A 34 -7.57 -6.70 -3.43
CA LEU A 34 -7.03 -6.29 -2.14
C LEU A 34 -8.09 -5.55 -1.33
N PRO A 35 -7.93 -5.50 0.01
CA PRO A 35 -8.81 -4.66 0.84
C PRO A 35 -8.79 -3.22 0.36
N PRO A 36 -9.88 -2.48 0.55
CA PRO A 36 -9.92 -1.08 0.13
C PRO A 36 -8.91 -0.23 0.90
N GLU A 37 -8.54 0.89 0.30
CA GLU A 37 -7.57 1.82 0.84
C GLU A 37 -7.83 2.17 2.31
N ARG A 38 -9.09 2.45 2.65
CA ARG A 38 -9.47 2.80 4.02
C ARG A 38 -9.14 1.68 4.99
N GLU A 39 -9.45 0.44 4.61
CA GLU A 39 -9.20 -0.71 5.47
C GLU A 39 -7.70 -0.95 5.64
N LEU A 40 -6.95 -0.82 4.57
CA LEU A 40 -5.49 -0.94 4.64
C LEU A 40 -4.90 0.13 5.56
N ALA A 41 -5.41 1.36 5.46
CA ALA A 41 -4.95 2.46 6.31
C ALA A 41 -5.19 2.16 7.79
N GLU A 42 -6.36 1.61 8.11
CA GLU A 42 -6.68 1.23 9.48
C GLU A 42 -5.76 0.12 9.98
N GLN A 43 -5.56 -0.92 9.19
CA GLN A 43 -4.72 -2.05 9.56
C GLN A 43 -3.26 -1.65 9.72
N LEU A 44 -2.77 -0.74 8.90
CA LEU A 44 -1.38 -0.29 8.95
C LEU A 44 -1.16 0.88 9.91
N SER A 45 -2.22 1.45 10.45
CA SER A 45 -2.16 2.63 11.32
C SER A 45 -1.44 3.79 10.66
N VAL A 46 -1.72 4.01 9.38
CA VAL A 46 -1.18 5.14 8.62
C VAL A 46 -2.31 5.88 7.93
N GLY A 47 -2.02 7.07 7.43
CA GLY A 47 -3.01 7.83 6.69
C GLY A 47 -3.28 7.22 5.32
N ARG A 48 -4.48 7.50 4.79
CA ARG A 48 -4.86 7.02 3.45
C ARG A 48 -3.92 7.51 2.35
N PRO A 49 -3.38 8.75 2.42
CA PRO A 49 -2.42 9.19 1.41
C PRO A 49 -1.17 8.32 1.35
N SER A 50 -0.69 7.82 2.50
CA SER A 50 0.48 6.94 2.53
C SER A 50 0.15 5.58 1.89
N VAL A 51 -1.04 5.05 2.14
CA VAL A 51 -1.51 3.81 1.52
C VAL A 51 -1.62 4.00 0.01
N ARG A 52 -2.22 5.11 -0.42
CA ARG A 52 -2.39 5.40 -1.84
C ARG A 52 -1.05 5.45 -2.56
N GLU A 53 -0.06 6.09 -1.95
CA GLU A 53 1.27 6.18 -2.53
C GLU A 53 1.93 4.81 -2.58
N ALA A 54 1.77 4.00 -1.53
CA ALA A 54 2.30 2.65 -1.49
C ALA A 54 1.69 1.78 -2.60
N LEU A 55 0.38 1.87 -2.79
CA LEU A 55 -0.30 1.12 -3.84
C LEU A 55 0.18 1.56 -5.22
N ARG A 56 0.40 2.86 -5.40
CA ARG A 56 0.91 3.38 -6.66
C ARG A 56 2.28 2.82 -6.97
N ILE A 57 3.15 2.73 -5.97
CA ILE A 57 4.49 2.17 -6.12
C ILE A 57 4.41 0.69 -6.48
N LEU A 58 3.58 -0.07 -5.77
CA LEU A 58 3.39 -1.48 -6.06
C LEU A 58 2.83 -1.71 -7.46
N GLY A 59 1.95 -0.82 -7.92
CA GLY A 59 1.44 -0.86 -9.27
C GLY A 59 2.53 -0.59 -10.31
N ALA A 60 3.40 0.38 -10.04
CA ALA A 60 4.52 0.68 -10.92
C ALA A 60 5.52 -0.49 -10.99
N MET A 61 5.61 -1.27 -9.91
CA MET A 61 6.45 -2.47 -9.87
C MET A 61 5.81 -3.67 -10.57
N GLY A 62 4.56 -3.54 -10.99
CA GLY A 62 3.84 -4.62 -11.65
C GLY A 62 3.27 -5.67 -10.71
N LEU A 63 3.24 -5.40 -9.41
CA LEU A 63 2.76 -6.37 -8.42
C LEU A 63 1.25 -6.32 -8.23
N ILE A 64 0.64 -5.18 -8.51
CA ILE A 64 -0.81 -4.99 -8.40
C ILE A 64 -1.30 -4.16 -9.56
N GLU A 65 -2.61 -4.15 -9.75
CA GLU A 65 -3.28 -3.34 -10.76
C GLU A 65 -4.33 -2.47 -10.06
N ILE A 66 -4.24 -1.17 -10.27
CA ILE A 66 -5.23 -0.22 -9.76
C ILE A 66 -6.23 0.04 -10.86
N ARG A 67 -7.50 -0.32 -10.61
CA ARG A 67 -8.60 -0.11 -11.56
C ARG A 67 -9.46 1.02 -11.03
N ALA A 68 -9.45 2.15 -11.75
CA ALA A 68 -10.22 3.32 -11.36
C ALA A 68 -11.71 2.96 -11.21
N GLY A 69 -12.29 3.32 -10.05
CA GLY A 69 -13.68 3.05 -9.77
C GLY A 69 -14.01 1.62 -9.36
N ASN A 70 -13.06 0.69 -9.46
CA ASN A 70 -13.29 -0.73 -9.14
C ASN A 70 -12.53 -1.22 -7.93
N GLY A 71 -11.29 -0.78 -7.75
CA GLY A 71 -10.46 -1.21 -6.65
C GLY A 71 -9.05 -1.58 -7.09
N THR A 72 -8.36 -2.29 -6.22
CA THR A 72 -6.98 -2.70 -6.45
C THR A 72 -6.91 -4.22 -6.45
N TYR A 73 -6.22 -4.76 -7.43
CA TYR A 73 -6.15 -6.21 -7.67
C TYR A 73 -4.71 -6.67 -7.76
N VAL A 74 -4.48 -7.86 -7.29
CA VAL A 74 -3.16 -8.49 -7.41
C VAL A 74 -2.86 -8.91 -8.85
#